data_c17b29608e278e169535a0dbd3fad0da
#
_entry.id   c17b29608e278e169535a0dbd3fad0da
#
_cell.length_a   1.000
_cell.length_b   1.000
_cell.length_c   1.000
_cell.angle_alpha   90.00
_cell.angle_beta   90.00
_cell.angle_gamma   90.00
#
_symmetry.space_group_name_H-M   'P 1'
#
loop_
_entity.id
_entity.type
_entity.pdbx_description
1 polymer ?
#
loop_
_entity_poly.entity_id
_entity_poly.type
_entity_poly.pdbx_seq_one_letter_code
_entity_poly.pdbx_strand_id
1 'polypeptide(L)'
;MTSVTESASQVGAENVLRVGSPAPSIKVEDWLRGQPLTKFEPGKVYIIEFWATWCGPCIASMPNLVTLQSKYRSNGVEVVGIAAHEQASTADEARASLDAWLTKSLPDLNFAIAFDYSGEMNKLWMDPSFSVGIPSSFVVDRDGRFAFIGHPTQLDNLLPKVLNGSWAVSDEAKALDAERITTGRRRKRELSQKRALVEPIFARLEAAMNSKDWAAALSGVEEALAAMPDDVTIRGLHAELLLHKIRDMRAGLAVLRQLVRDAIDKKSVVWMSVAIRQLFDPAKDYSGFPHAERFAMGRDLSEHILAANPPQGSEGAKFLSYGAVARYYYETGNRDRAIELVEVALKWLDAAPASDVAKRDLVQCSLQALASYRSEKLCYEECCSAPQNTAPEKAEPGSPMEAA
;
A
#
# COMPACT_ATOMS: atom_id res chain seq x y z
N MET A 1 -0.20 -35.31 52.20
CA MET A 1 0.29 -35.61 50.87
C MET A 1 -0.85 -35.39 49.89
N THR A 2 -1.01 -34.19 49.41
CA THR A 2 -2.04 -33.81 48.43
C THR A 2 -1.30 -33.48 47.16
N SER A 3 -1.47 -34.31 46.15
CA SER A 3 -0.93 -34.17 44.81
C SER A 3 -1.66 -33.02 44.09
N VAL A 4 -0.90 -31.98 43.76
CA VAL A 4 -1.31 -30.92 42.84
C VAL A 4 -1.11 -31.46 41.42
N THR A 5 -2.20 -31.82 40.78
CA THR A 5 -2.19 -32.11 39.33
C THR A 5 -2.14 -30.79 38.57
N GLU A 6 -0.99 -30.51 37.97
CA GLU A 6 -0.82 -29.46 36.97
C GLU A 6 -1.73 -29.75 35.76
N SER A 7 -2.76 -28.96 35.63
CA SER A 7 -3.55 -28.91 34.37
C SER A 7 -2.72 -28.13 33.34
N ALA A 8 -2.01 -28.84 32.48
CA ALA A 8 -1.42 -28.29 31.28
C ALA A 8 -2.56 -27.77 30.39
N SER A 9 -2.67 -26.45 30.30
CA SER A 9 -3.53 -25.74 29.35
C SER A 9 -3.19 -26.23 27.95
N GLN A 10 -4.11 -26.96 27.33
CA GLN A 10 -4.09 -27.26 25.90
C GLN A 10 -4.21 -25.93 25.15
N VAL A 11 -3.07 -25.37 24.77
CA VAL A 11 -2.98 -24.37 23.72
C VAL A 11 -3.50 -25.08 22.47
N GLY A 12 -4.68 -24.68 21.98
CA GLY A 12 -5.32 -25.25 20.80
C GLY A 12 -4.30 -25.34 19.66
N ALA A 13 -4.17 -26.55 19.10
CA ALA A 13 -3.27 -26.78 17.97
C ALA A 13 -3.68 -25.84 16.83
N GLU A 14 -2.84 -24.83 16.55
CA GLU A 14 -3.03 -23.95 15.38
C GLU A 14 -3.18 -24.83 14.14
N ASN A 15 -4.31 -24.73 13.46
CA ASN A 15 -4.57 -25.49 12.22
C ASN A 15 -3.74 -24.89 11.08
N VAL A 16 -2.45 -25.20 11.05
CA VAL A 16 -1.48 -24.65 10.08
C VAL A 16 -1.67 -25.31 8.73
N LEU A 17 -1.96 -24.51 7.72
CA LEU A 17 -1.98 -24.96 6.33
C LEU A 17 -0.54 -25.22 5.84
N ARG A 18 -0.33 -26.42 5.35
CA ARG A 18 0.96 -26.93 4.87
C ARG A 18 0.79 -27.80 3.63
N VAL A 19 1.88 -28.14 2.99
CA VAL A 19 1.88 -29.15 1.91
C VAL A 19 1.19 -30.42 2.41
N GLY A 20 0.24 -30.95 1.63
CA GLY A 20 -0.63 -32.08 1.96
C GLY A 20 -1.89 -31.73 2.74
N SER A 21 -2.05 -30.53 3.29
CA SER A 21 -3.33 -30.08 3.86
C SER A 21 -4.41 -29.95 2.79
N PRO A 22 -5.67 -30.29 3.06
CA PRO A 22 -6.76 -30.00 2.14
C PRO A 22 -6.89 -28.49 1.94
N ALA A 23 -7.07 -28.06 0.68
CA ALA A 23 -7.28 -26.67 0.35
C ALA A 23 -8.66 -26.20 0.87
N PRO A 24 -8.74 -25.04 1.54
CA PRO A 24 -10.02 -24.45 1.91
C PRO A 24 -10.86 -24.06 0.69
N SER A 25 -12.16 -23.88 0.88
CA SER A 25 -13.02 -23.35 -0.19
C SER A 25 -12.63 -21.93 -0.61
N ILE A 26 -12.92 -21.59 -1.85
CA ILE A 26 -12.83 -20.21 -2.35
C ILE A 26 -14.07 -19.44 -1.86
N LYS A 27 -13.83 -18.32 -1.17
CA LYS A 27 -14.89 -17.42 -0.68
C LYS A 27 -14.57 -16.00 -1.09
N VAL A 28 -15.24 -15.52 -2.11
CA VAL A 28 -15.03 -14.22 -2.72
C VAL A 28 -16.37 -13.54 -2.96
N GLU A 29 -16.39 -12.22 -3.03
CA GLU A 29 -17.61 -11.45 -3.29
C GLU A 29 -18.00 -11.48 -4.77
N ASP A 30 -17.04 -11.46 -5.68
CA ASP A 30 -17.35 -11.41 -7.11
C ASP A 30 -16.24 -12.04 -7.97
N TRP A 31 -16.58 -12.30 -9.24
CA TRP A 31 -15.69 -12.78 -10.28
C TRP A 31 -15.67 -11.78 -11.43
N LEU A 32 -14.53 -11.15 -11.64
CA LEU A 32 -14.40 -10.08 -12.63
C LEU A 32 -13.93 -10.59 -14.00
N ARG A 33 -13.21 -11.71 -14.03
CA ARG A 33 -12.75 -12.34 -15.28
C ARG A 33 -12.83 -13.86 -15.16
N GLY A 34 -13.02 -14.52 -16.29
CA GLY A 34 -13.05 -15.98 -16.39
C GLY A 34 -14.32 -16.62 -15.80
N GLN A 35 -14.26 -17.93 -15.58
CA GLN A 35 -15.35 -18.69 -14.99
C GLN A 35 -15.16 -18.80 -13.47
N PRO A 36 -16.21 -18.67 -12.67
CA PRO A 36 -16.14 -18.87 -11.23
C PRO A 36 -15.66 -20.25 -10.83
N LEU A 37 -14.66 -20.31 -9.95
CA LEU A 37 -14.21 -21.53 -9.30
C LEU A 37 -14.98 -21.74 -7.99
N THR A 38 -16.00 -22.60 -8.01
CA THR A 38 -16.82 -22.90 -6.83
C THR A 38 -16.31 -24.07 -6.01
N LYS A 39 -15.55 -24.98 -6.65
CA LYS A 39 -14.94 -26.16 -6.03
C LYS A 39 -13.73 -26.61 -6.85
N PHE A 40 -12.77 -27.23 -6.18
CA PHE A 40 -11.65 -27.89 -6.84
C PHE A 40 -12.14 -29.20 -7.48
N GLU A 41 -11.98 -29.33 -8.79
CA GLU A 41 -12.34 -30.53 -9.53
C GLU A 41 -11.23 -31.58 -9.39
N PRO A 42 -11.56 -32.83 -9.04
CA PRO A 42 -10.58 -33.90 -9.00
C PRO A 42 -9.84 -34.07 -10.34
N GLY A 43 -8.53 -34.29 -10.28
CA GLY A 43 -7.71 -34.46 -11.47
C GLY A 43 -7.15 -33.16 -12.09
N LYS A 44 -7.63 -31.99 -11.64
CA LYS A 44 -7.06 -30.70 -12.04
C LYS A 44 -6.06 -30.17 -11.01
N VAL A 45 -5.16 -29.30 -11.46
CA VAL A 45 -4.22 -28.58 -10.62
C VAL A 45 -4.57 -27.09 -10.68
N TYR A 46 -4.65 -26.44 -9.52
CA TYR A 46 -5.00 -25.02 -9.45
C TYR A 46 -3.82 -24.23 -8.90
N ILE A 47 -3.58 -23.05 -9.47
CA ILE A 47 -2.66 -22.03 -8.96
C ILE A 47 -3.51 -20.87 -8.49
N ILE A 48 -3.62 -20.70 -7.17
CA ILE A 48 -4.35 -19.59 -6.55
C ILE A 48 -3.32 -18.53 -6.20
N GLU A 49 -3.37 -17.39 -6.87
CA GLU A 49 -2.44 -16.27 -6.74
C GLU A 49 -3.08 -15.10 -5.99
N PHE A 50 -2.54 -14.74 -4.84
CA PHE A 50 -2.94 -13.54 -4.09
C PHE A 50 -2.17 -12.34 -4.58
N TRP A 51 -2.89 -11.29 -4.98
CA TRP A 51 -2.32 -10.10 -5.60
C TRP A 51 -3.16 -8.84 -5.35
N ALA A 52 -2.66 -7.66 -5.77
CA ALA A 52 -3.41 -6.40 -5.82
C ALA A 52 -2.87 -5.47 -6.92
N THR A 53 -3.67 -4.50 -7.36
CA THR A 53 -3.31 -3.54 -8.41
C THR A 53 -2.13 -2.63 -8.04
N TRP A 54 -1.94 -2.34 -6.76
CA TRP A 54 -0.84 -1.52 -6.24
C TRP A 54 0.45 -2.32 -5.97
N CYS A 55 0.40 -3.65 -6.09
CA CYS A 55 1.54 -4.54 -5.83
C CYS A 55 2.41 -4.69 -7.10
N GLY A 56 3.43 -3.86 -7.22
CA GLY A 56 4.36 -3.91 -8.37
C GLY A 56 4.95 -5.31 -8.66
N PRO A 57 5.48 -6.05 -7.65
CA PRO A 57 5.97 -7.42 -7.85
C PRO A 57 4.87 -8.39 -8.31
N CYS A 58 3.62 -8.21 -7.86
CA CYS A 58 2.49 -9.03 -8.33
C CYS A 58 2.24 -8.79 -9.81
N ILE A 59 2.17 -7.53 -10.24
CA ILE A 59 1.97 -7.15 -11.65
C ILE A 59 3.10 -7.70 -12.52
N ALA A 60 4.34 -7.64 -12.03
CA ALA A 60 5.50 -8.19 -12.74
C ALA A 60 5.43 -9.72 -12.92
N SER A 61 4.72 -10.45 -12.07
CA SER A 61 4.53 -11.91 -12.19
C SER A 61 3.38 -12.32 -13.11
N MET A 62 2.42 -11.41 -13.42
CA MET A 62 1.24 -11.73 -14.25
C MET A 62 1.58 -12.31 -15.64
N PRO A 63 2.54 -11.78 -16.42
CA PRO A 63 2.90 -12.37 -17.71
C PRO A 63 3.36 -13.81 -17.60
N ASN A 64 4.07 -14.19 -16.53
CA ASN A 64 4.48 -15.56 -16.29
C ASN A 64 3.26 -16.45 -15.99
N LEU A 65 2.33 -16.01 -15.18
CA LEU A 65 1.08 -16.73 -14.89
C LEU A 65 0.25 -16.96 -16.15
N VAL A 66 0.13 -15.96 -17.04
CA VAL A 66 -0.50 -16.10 -18.37
C VAL A 66 0.20 -17.18 -19.20
N THR A 67 1.53 -17.21 -19.17
CA THR A 67 2.34 -18.22 -19.88
C THR A 67 2.12 -19.60 -19.29
N LEU A 68 2.14 -19.76 -17.98
CA LEU A 68 1.88 -21.03 -17.28
C LEU A 68 0.47 -21.55 -17.57
N GLN A 69 -0.55 -20.66 -17.52
CA GLN A 69 -1.93 -21.01 -17.89
C GLN A 69 -2.00 -21.55 -19.33
N SER A 70 -1.41 -20.86 -20.29
CA SER A 70 -1.41 -21.29 -21.68
C SER A 70 -0.68 -22.61 -21.88
N LYS A 71 0.50 -22.76 -21.29
CA LYS A 71 1.39 -23.92 -21.44
C LYS A 71 0.80 -25.20 -20.86
N TYR A 72 0.13 -25.12 -19.71
CA TYR A 72 -0.31 -26.28 -18.96
C TYR A 72 -1.83 -26.47 -18.90
N ARG A 73 -2.60 -25.67 -19.63
CA ARG A 73 -4.06 -25.79 -19.69
C ARG A 73 -4.52 -27.18 -20.15
N SER A 74 -3.86 -27.75 -21.16
CA SER A 74 -4.14 -29.11 -21.64
C SER A 74 -3.77 -30.21 -20.63
N ASN A 75 -2.94 -29.91 -19.65
CA ASN A 75 -2.57 -30.80 -18.56
C ASN A 75 -3.50 -30.64 -17.34
N GLY A 76 -4.57 -29.85 -17.45
CA GLY A 76 -5.55 -29.61 -16.39
C GLY A 76 -5.09 -28.56 -15.35
N VAL A 77 -4.18 -27.64 -15.72
CA VAL A 77 -3.80 -26.53 -14.84
C VAL A 77 -4.75 -25.35 -15.05
N GLU A 78 -5.26 -24.81 -13.96
CA GLU A 78 -6.06 -23.57 -13.95
C GLU A 78 -5.46 -22.55 -12.98
N VAL A 79 -5.22 -21.32 -13.46
CA VAL A 79 -4.77 -20.19 -12.65
C VAL A 79 -5.98 -19.37 -12.23
N VAL A 80 -5.99 -18.92 -10.98
CA VAL A 80 -7.00 -18.03 -10.42
C VAL A 80 -6.30 -16.94 -9.61
N GLY A 81 -6.48 -15.69 -9.99
CA GLY A 81 -6.00 -14.54 -9.22
C GLY A 81 -7.05 -14.09 -8.21
N ILE A 82 -6.66 -13.95 -6.94
CA ILE A 82 -7.49 -13.41 -5.87
C ILE A 82 -7.02 -12.01 -5.55
N ALA A 83 -7.79 -11.00 -5.93
CA ALA A 83 -7.57 -9.61 -5.55
C ALA A 83 -8.16 -9.36 -4.15
N ALA A 84 -7.35 -9.58 -3.11
CA ALA A 84 -7.78 -9.58 -1.71
C ALA A 84 -7.21 -8.40 -0.89
N HIS A 85 -6.62 -7.40 -1.54
CA HIS A 85 -5.95 -6.30 -0.85
C HIS A 85 -6.18 -4.95 -1.55
N GLU A 86 -7.26 -4.83 -2.33
CA GLU A 86 -7.58 -3.57 -2.99
C GLU A 86 -7.98 -2.50 -1.97
N GLN A 87 -7.49 -1.28 -2.18
CA GLN A 87 -7.69 -0.15 -1.27
C GLN A 87 -8.74 0.79 -1.84
N ALA A 88 -9.89 0.88 -1.18
CA ALA A 88 -10.93 1.88 -1.44
C ALA A 88 -11.80 2.04 -0.20
N SER A 89 -12.67 3.06 -0.18
CA SER A 89 -13.56 3.33 0.95
C SER A 89 -14.70 2.32 1.05
N THR A 90 -15.10 1.74 -0.09
CA THR A 90 -16.17 0.75 -0.18
C THR A 90 -15.80 -0.41 -1.11
N ALA A 91 -16.47 -1.55 -0.95
CA ALA A 91 -16.30 -2.71 -1.82
C ALA A 91 -16.67 -2.39 -3.29
N ASP A 92 -17.73 -1.61 -3.51
CA ASP A 92 -18.17 -1.23 -4.85
C ASP A 92 -17.13 -0.36 -5.57
N GLU A 93 -16.54 0.61 -4.87
CA GLU A 93 -15.44 1.44 -5.42
C GLU A 93 -14.20 0.60 -5.73
N ALA A 94 -13.79 -0.28 -4.80
CA ALA A 94 -12.66 -1.18 -5.01
C ALA A 94 -12.87 -2.07 -6.23
N ARG A 95 -14.06 -2.66 -6.33
CA ARG A 95 -14.47 -3.53 -7.43
C ARG A 95 -14.44 -2.79 -8.78
N ALA A 96 -15.09 -1.62 -8.86
CA ALA A 96 -15.13 -0.82 -10.08
C ALA A 96 -13.74 -0.38 -10.55
N SER A 97 -12.90 0.06 -9.62
CA SER A 97 -11.51 0.45 -9.89
C SER A 97 -10.66 -0.72 -10.39
N LEU A 98 -10.81 -1.89 -9.77
CA LEU A 98 -10.13 -3.11 -10.19
C LEU A 98 -10.56 -3.55 -11.58
N ASP A 99 -11.86 -3.53 -11.88
CA ASP A 99 -12.40 -3.91 -13.21
C ASP A 99 -11.90 -2.99 -14.32
N ALA A 100 -11.91 -1.68 -14.09
CA ALA A 100 -11.36 -0.69 -15.00
C ALA A 100 -9.85 -0.89 -15.21
N TRP A 101 -9.11 -1.15 -14.15
CA TRP A 101 -7.68 -1.40 -14.21
C TRP A 101 -7.35 -2.67 -14.99
N LEU A 102 -8.06 -3.78 -14.75
CA LEU A 102 -7.90 -5.03 -15.48
C LEU A 102 -8.11 -4.84 -16.99
N THR A 103 -9.18 -4.12 -17.36
CA THR A 103 -9.51 -3.84 -18.76
C THR A 103 -8.41 -3.05 -19.46
N LYS A 104 -7.78 -2.09 -18.78
CA LYS A 104 -6.76 -1.22 -19.34
C LYS A 104 -5.37 -1.87 -19.34
N SER A 105 -5.00 -2.55 -18.24
CA SER A 105 -3.61 -2.94 -17.97
C SER A 105 -3.31 -4.39 -18.28
N LEU A 106 -4.33 -5.27 -18.27
CA LEU A 106 -4.19 -6.70 -18.53
C LEU A 106 -5.28 -7.21 -19.50
N PRO A 107 -5.40 -6.63 -20.72
CA PRO A 107 -6.44 -7.00 -21.67
C PRO A 107 -6.33 -8.46 -22.15
N ASP A 108 -5.11 -9.02 -22.18
CA ASP A 108 -4.82 -10.36 -22.67
C ASP A 108 -4.81 -11.42 -21.55
N LEU A 109 -5.40 -11.11 -20.39
CA LEU A 109 -5.48 -12.05 -19.28
C LEU A 109 -6.30 -13.28 -19.65
N ASN A 110 -5.74 -14.47 -19.46
CA ASN A 110 -6.34 -15.75 -19.91
C ASN A 110 -6.76 -16.67 -18.76
N PHE A 111 -6.85 -16.14 -17.54
CA PHE A 111 -7.28 -16.85 -16.33
C PHE A 111 -8.29 -16.04 -15.51
N ALA A 112 -8.93 -16.71 -14.55
CA ALA A 112 -9.98 -16.11 -13.75
C ALA A 112 -9.43 -15.15 -12.70
N ILE A 113 -10.16 -14.03 -12.48
CA ILE A 113 -9.91 -13.07 -11.41
C ILE A 113 -11.12 -12.98 -10.51
N ALA A 114 -10.90 -13.26 -9.24
CA ALA A 114 -11.87 -13.09 -8.17
C ALA A 114 -11.53 -11.87 -7.30
N PHE A 115 -12.55 -11.29 -6.70
CA PHE A 115 -12.48 -10.11 -5.85
C PHE A 115 -12.91 -10.46 -4.43
N ASP A 116 -12.04 -10.19 -3.44
CA ASP A 116 -12.30 -10.38 -1.99
C ASP A 116 -11.94 -9.11 -1.24
N TYR A 117 -12.93 -8.28 -0.98
CA TYR A 117 -12.78 -7.04 -0.19
C TYR A 117 -12.91 -7.30 1.32
N SER A 118 -13.70 -8.30 1.71
CA SER A 118 -13.91 -8.68 3.11
C SER A 118 -12.68 -9.29 3.79
N GLY A 119 -11.72 -9.77 3.00
CA GLY A 119 -10.55 -10.49 3.47
C GLY A 119 -10.83 -11.92 3.95
N GLU A 120 -11.94 -12.54 3.52
CA GLU A 120 -12.26 -13.93 3.87
C GLU A 120 -11.20 -14.89 3.32
N MET A 121 -10.69 -14.65 2.12
CA MET A 121 -9.61 -15.46 1.55
C MET A 121 -8.32 -15.34 2.35
N ASN A 122 -7.99 -14.14 2.87
CA ASN A 122 -6.84 -13.97 3.76
C ASN A 122 -6.99 -14.79 5.04
N LYS A 123 -8.16 -14.77 5.67
CA LYS A 123 -8.43 -15.53 6.90
C LYS A 123 -8.37 -17.03 6.67
N LEU A 124 -8.82 -17.50 5.50
CA LEU A 124 -8.89 -18.92 5.19
C LEU A 124 -7.56 -19.49 4.65
N TRP A 125 -6.76 -18.69 3.93
CA TRP A 125 -5.59 -19.16 3.20
C TRP A 125 -4.27 -18.56 3.70
N MET A 126 -4.18 -17.22 3.73
CA MET A 126 -2.93 -16.51 4.04
C MET A 126 -2.55 -16.64 5.52
N ASP A 127 -3.48 -16.32 6.41
CA ASP A 127 -3.23 -16.32 7.86
C ASP A 127 -2.83 -17.71 8.41
N PRO A 128 -3.59 -18.79 8.11
CA PRO A 128 -3.25 -20.12 8.61
C PRO A 128 -2.01 -20.72 7.97
N SER A 129 -1.60 -20.23 6.80
CA SER A 129 -0.38 -20.67 6.14
C SER A 129 0.87 -19.89 6.57
N PHE A 130 0.75 -18.86 7.41
CA PHE A 130 1.80 -17.91 7.73
C PHE A 130 2.37 -17.19 6.49
N SER A 131 1.59 -17.06 5.42
CA SER A 131 1.93 -16.24 4.27
C SER A 131 1.77 -14.77 4.65
N VAL A 132 2.88 -14.02 4.65
CA VAL A 132 2.90 -12.61 5.07
C VAL A 132 3.16 -11.74 3.86
N GLY A 133 2.08 -11.25 3.25
CA GLY A 133 2.14 -10.34 2.09
C GLY A 133 1.97 -11.02 0.74
N ILE A 134 1.88 -10.20 -0.27
CA ILE A 134 1.69 -10.56 -1.68
C ILE A 134 2.94 -10.17 -2.50
N PRO A 135 3.23 -10.85 -3.62
CA PRO A 135 2.49 -11.98 -4.20
C PRO A 135 2.67 -13.28 -3.40
N SER A 136 1.63 -14.11 -3.36
CA SER A 136 1.67 -15.44 -2.76
C SER A 136 0.86 -16.43 -3.59
N SER A 137 1.52 -17.51 -4.01
CA SER A 137 0.93 -18.58 -4.81
C SER A 137 0.66 -19.82 -3.97
N PHE A 138 -0.52 -20.38 -4.14
CA PHE A 138 -0.93 -21.66 -3.57
C PHE A 138 -1.22 -22.63 -4.69
N VAL A 139 -0.48 -23.73 -4.77
CA VAL A 139 -0.75 -24.78 -5.75
C VAL A 139 -1.53 -25.89 -5.08
N VAL A 140 -2.73 -26.13 -5.60
CA VAL A 140 -3.61 -27.24 -5.19
C VAL A 140 -3.48 -28.35 -6.21
N ASP A 141 -3.17 -29.56 -5.75
CA ASP A 141 -2.98 -30.74 -6.57
C ASP A 141 -4.30 -31.39 -7.02
N ARG A 142 -4.18 -32.49 -7.76
CA ARG A 142 -5.32 -33.22 -8.32
C ARG A 142 -6.27 -33.84 -7.28
N ASP A 143 -5.81 -33.95 -6.02
CA ASP A 143 -6.57 -34.49 -4.89
C ASP A 143 -7.16 -33.37 -4.01
N GLY A 144 -7.05 -32.11 -4.43
CA GLY A 144 -7.53 -30.94 -3.70
C GLY A 144 -6.68 -30.60 -2.48
N ARG A 145 -5.40 -30.97 -2.48
CA ARG A 145 -4.46 -30.70 -1.40
C ARG A 145 -3.38 -29.72 -1.83
N PHE A 146 -2.84 -28.98 -0.88
CA PHE A 146 -1.71 -28.10 -1.18
C PHE A 146 -0.48 -28.93 -1.60
N ALA A 147 -0.02 -28.71 -2.83
CA ALA A 147 1.29 -29.16 -3.29
C ALA A 147 2.37 -28.14 -2.96
N PHE A 148 2.06 -26.85 -2.99
CA PHE A 148 3.01 -25.77 -2.74
C PHE A 148 2.32 -24.53 -2.18
N ILE A 149 3.04 -23.78 -1.33
CA ILE A 149 2.68 -22.44 -0.85
C ILE A 149 3.97 -21.62 -0.87
N GLY A 150 3.97 -20.50 -1.61
CA GLY A 150 5.19 -19.68 -1.71
C GLY A 150 5.10 -18.56 -2.75
N HIS A 151 6.24 -18.12 -3.25
CA HIS A 151 6.34 -17.03 -4.20
C HIS A 151 6.17 -17.50 -5.65
N PRO A 152 5.45 -16.76 -6.54
CA PRO A 152 5.19 -17.17 -7.93
C PRO A 152 6.44 -17.46 -8.78
N THR A 153 7.59 -16.86 -8.47
CA THR A 153 8.85 -17.13 -9.19
C THR A 153 9.34 -18.59 -9.09
N GLN A 154 8.79 -19.38 -8.17
CA GLN A 154 9.17 -20.79 -7.99
C GLN A 154 8.32 -21.73 -8.87
N LEU A 155 7.20 -21.23 -9.44
CA LEU A 155 6.22 -22.05 -10.15
C LEU A 155 6.78 -22.77 -11.38
N ASP A 156 7.65 -22.12 -12.15
CA ASP A 156 8.25 -22.70 -13.36
C ASP A 156 9.00 -24.01 -13.09
N ASN A 157 9.73 -24.06 -11.99
CA ASN A 157 10.55 -25.19 -11.62
C ASN A 157 9.75 -26.29 -10.93
N LEU A 158 8.71 -25.95 -10.17
CA LEU A 158 7.95 -26.92 -9.39
C LEU A 158 6.76 -27.52 -10.13
N LEU A 159 6.10 -26.76 -11.01
CA LEU A 159 4.86 -27.19 -11.64
C LEU A 159 5.00 -28.51 -12.46
N PRO A 160 6.08 -28.74 -13.23
CA PRO A 160 6.31 -30.03 -13.87
C PRO A 160 6.38 -31.20 -12.86
N LYS A 161 7.00 -30.98 -11.68
CA LYS A 161 7.11 -31.99 -10.63
C LYS A 161 5.75 -32.25 -9.93
N VAL A 162 4.91 -31.21 -9.80
CA VAL A 162 3.52 -31.35 -9.30
C VAL A 162 2.69 -32.17 -10.28
N LEU A 163 2.79 -31.85 -11.58
CA LEU A 163 2.00 -32.52 -12.62
C LEU A 163 2.32 -34.00 -12.78
N ASN A 164 3.59 -34.41 -12.58
CA ASN A 164 3.97 -35.80 -12.60
C ASN A 164 3.86 -36.53 -11.25
N GLY A 165 3.39 -35.83 -10.20
CA GLY A 165 3.15 -36.40 -8.87
C GLY A 165 4.40 -36.57 -7.98
N SER A 166 5.58 -36.14 -8.44
CA SER A 166 6.84 -36.35 -7.69
C SER A 166 7.09 -35.28 -6.62
N TRP A 167 6.41 -34.13 -6.69
CA TRP A 167 6.69 -33.01 -5.81
C TRP A 167 6.23 -33.19 -4.36
N ALA A 168 4.96 -33.44 -4.12
CA ALA A 168 4.36 -33.47 -2.77
C ALA A 168 4.98 -34.52 -1.84
N VAL A 169 5.52 -35.57 -2.40
CA VAL A 169 6.18 -36.65 -1.65
C VAL A 169 7.67 -36.43 -1.44
N SER A 170 8.27 -35.45 -2.12
CA SER A 170 9.71 -35.19 -2.09
C SER A 170 10.17 -34.57 -0.76
N ASP A 171 11.40 -34.89 -0.36
CA ASP A 171 12.01 -34.25 0.81
C ASP A 171 12.28 -32.77 0.58
N GLU A 172 12.51 -32.36 -0.68
CA GLU A 172 12.62 -30.95 -1.09
C GLU A 172 11.35 -30.16 -0.73
N ALA A 173 10.17 -30.67 -1.11
CA ALA A 173 8.89 -30.02 -0.81
C ALA A 173 8.63 -29.91 0.70
N LYS A 174 8.92 -30.97 1.46
CA LYS A 174 8.78 -30.99 2.92
C LYS A 174 9.72 -30.01 3.60
N ALA A 175 10.97 -29.93 3.16
CA ALA A 175 11.96 -29.01 3.71
C ALA A 175 11.58 -27.55 3.44
N LEU A 176 11.20 -27.20 2.20
CA LEU A 176 10.75 -25.87 1.83
C LEU A 176 9.51 -25.44 2.62
N ASP A 177 8.54 -26.34 2.79
CA ASP A 177 7.32 -26.05 3.57
C ASP A 177 7.64 -25.84 5.06
N ALA A 178 8.51 -26.63 5.64
CA ALA A 178 8.95 -26.49 7.04
C ALA A 178 9.69 -25.15 7.26
N GLU A 179 10.56 -24.76 6.33
CA GLU A 179 11.28 -23.49 6.36
C GLU A 179 10.30 -22.31 6.23
N ARG A 180 9.36 -22.38 5.27
CA ARG A 180 8.30 -21.39 5.07
C ARG A 180 7.51 -21.17 6.37
N ILE A 181 7.03 -22.25 6.99
CA ILE A 181 6.25 -22.20 8.23
C ILE A 181 7.07 -21.56 9.37
N THR A 182 8.32 -21.98 9.51
CA THR A 182 9.21 -21.47 10.56
C THR A 182 9.48 -19.98 10.39
N THR A 183 9.83 -19.58 9.18
CA THR A 183 10.13 -18.18 8.83
C THR A 183 8.87 -17.31 8.91
N GLY A 184 7.75 -17.78 8.36
CA GLY A 184 6.48 -17.05 8.41
C GLY A 184 5.96 -16.87 9.83
N ARG A 185 6.06 -17.90 10.67
CA ARG A 185 5.68 -17.85 12.08
C ARG A 185 6.53 -16.84 12.86
N ARG A 186 7.85 -16.83 12.63
CA ARG A 186 8.76 -15.84 13.21
C ARG A 186 8.37 -14.43 12.76
N ARG A 187 8.19 -14.21 11.46
CA ARG A 187 7.82 -12.90 10.89
C ARG A 187 6.46 -12.40 11.40
N LYS A 188 5.46 -13.27 11.48
CA LYS A 188 4.14 -12.93 12.04
C LYS A 188 4.26 -12.50 13.50
N ARG A 189 5.08 -13.21 14.30
CA ARG A 189 5.34 -12.85 15.69
C ARG A 189 6.04 -11.50 15.83
N GLU A 190 7.09 -11.26 15.05
CA GLU A 190 7.82 -9.98 15.02
C GLU A 190 6.89 -8.81 14.64
N LEU A 191 6.07 -8.98 13.58
CA LEU A 191 5.08 -7.99 13.16
C LEU A 191 4.02 -7.74 14.25
N SER A 192 3.51 -8.80 14.88
CA SER A 192 2.52 -8.68 15.95
C SER A 192 3.11 -7.96 17.17
N GLN A 193 4.34 -8.27 17.56
CA GLN A 193 5.03 -7.59 18.66
C GLN A 193 5.26 -6.10 18.32
N LYS A 194 5.74 -5.81 17.11
CA LYS A 194 5.93 -4.45 16.65
C LYS A 194 4.61 -3.68 16.62
N ARG A 195 3.54 -4.29 16.10
CA ARG A 195 2.21 -3.67 16.08
C ARG A 195 1.69 -3.38 17.48
N ALA A 196 1.77 -4.33 18.41
CA ALA A 196 1.35 -4.14 19.80
C ALA A 196 2.12 -3.02 20.52
N LEU A 197 3.39 -2.79 20.15
CA LEU A 197 4.20 -1.71 20.69
C LEU A 197 3.75 -0.35 20.13
N VAL A 198 3.48 -0.25 18.84
CA VAL A 198 3.26 1.04 18.16
C VAL A 198 1.79 1.46 18.11
N GLU A 199 0.84 0.53 18.12
CA GLU A 199 -0.60 0.82 18.02
C GLU A 199 -1.11 1.77 19.13
N PRO A 200 -0.74 1.61 20.42
CA PRO A 200 -1.12 2.58 21.46
C PRO A 200 -0.51 3.98 21.26
N ILE A 201 0.71 4.04 20.68
CA ILE A 201 1.37 5.31 20.36
C ILE A 201 0.58 6.03 19.26
N PHE A 202 0.24 5.33 18.19
CA PHE A 202 -0.53 5.92 17.09
C PHE A 202 -1.94 6.33 17.50
N ALA A 203 -2.62 5.57 18.34
CA ALA A 203 -3.93 5.94 18.83
C ALA A 203 -3.89 7.25 19.64
N ARG A 204 -2.88 7.43 20.52
CA ARG A 204 -2.68 8.69 21.25
C ARG A 204 -2.30 9.84 20.33
N LEU A 205 -1.42 9.58 19.36
CA LEU A 205 -1.01 10.57 18.36
C LEU A 205 -2.20 11.06 17.53
N GLU A 206 -3.04 10.15 17.04
CA GLU A 206 -4.25 10.46 16.30
C GLU A 206 -5.22 11.33 17.14
N ALA A 207 -5.47 10.96 18.38
CA ALA A 207 -6.30 11.74 19.30
C ALA A 207 -5.75 13.16 19.52
N ALA A 208 -4.42 13.29 19.71
CA ALA A 208 -3.75 14.58 19.88
C ALA A 208 -3.82 15.43 18.58
N MET A 209 -3.64 14.81 17.42
CA MET A 209 -3.77 15.49 16.11
C MET A 209 -5.20 16.01 15.90
N ASN A 210 -6.21 15.18 16.18
CA ASN A 210 -7.62 15.54 16.04
C ASN A 210 -8.04 16.66 16.99
N SER A 211 -7.52 16.67 18.22
CA SER A 211 -7.76 17.73 19.20
C SER A 211 -6.88 18.98 19.00
N LYS A 212 -5.94 18.94 18.05
CA LYS A 212 -4.91 19.97 17.81
C LYS A 212 -4.04 20.24 19.04
N ASP A 213 -3.85 19.25 19.89
CA ASP A 213 -2.87 19.29 20.98
C ASP A 213 -1.48 18.96 20.43
N TRP A 214 -0.83 20.01 19.89
CA TRP A 214 0.45 19.87 19.19
C TRP A 214 1.59 19.43 20.12
N ALA A 215 1.50 19.73 21.42
CA ALA A 215 2.50 19.28 22.39
C ALA A 215 2.38 17.78 22.64
N ALA A 216 1.18 17.27 22.84
CA ALA A 216 0.92 15.82 22.96
C ALA A 216 1.23 15.08 21.66
N ALA A 217 0.90 15.68 20.50
CA ALA A 217 1.23 15.12 19.19
C ALA A 217 2.74 15.02 18.98
N LEU A 218 3.52 16.03 19.36
CA LEU A 218 4.98 16.00 19.26
C LEU A 218 5.57 14.87 20.14
N SER A 219 5.12 14.75 21.39
CA SER A 219 5.55 13.68 22.28
C SER A 219 5.23 12.29 21.69
N GLY A 220 4.04 12.11 21.10
CA GLY A 220 3.65 10.87 20.43
C GLY A 220 4.52 10.55 19.22
N VAL A 221 4.88 11.56 18.43
CA VAL A 221 5.79 11.39 17.28
C VAL A 221 7.20 11.02 17.72
N GLU A 222 7.71 11.63 18.77
CA GLU A 222 9.05 11.32 19.33
C GLU A 222 9.10 9.88 19.88
N GLU A 223 8.03 9.44 20.57
CA GLU A 223 7.89 8.04 21.01
C GLU A 223 7.83 7.07 19.82
N ALA A 224 7.07 7.41 18.79
CA ALA A 224 6.99 6.63 17.55
C ALA A 224 8.35 6.54 16.83
N LEU A 225 9.12 7.64 16.79
CA LEU A 225 10.46 7.66 16.21
C LEU A 225 11.45 6.80 16.99
N ALA A 226 11.34 6.73 18.32
CA ALA A 226 12.16 5.83 19.13
C ALA A 226 11.91 4.36 18.78
N ALA A 227 10.66 4.00 18.46
CA ALA A 227 10.28 2.65 18.04
C ALA A 227 10.58 2.37 16.55
N MET A 228 10.51 3.39 15.70
CA MET A 228 10.64 3.29 14.23
C MET A 228 11.51 4.43 13.67
N PRO A 229 12.81 4.45 13.94
CA PRO A 229 13.69 5.59 13.59
C PRO A 229 13.83 5.82 12.09
N ASP A 230 13.60 4.81 11.27
CA ASP A 230 13.69 4.85 9.80
C ASP A 230 12.33 4.98 9.09
N ASP A 231 11.26 5.29 9.81
CA ASP A 231 9.97 5.55 9.18
C ASP A 231 9.91 7.00 8.66
N VAL A 232 9.89 7.14 7.34
CA VAL A 232 9.93 8.45 6.68
C VAL A 232 8.65 9.27 6.92
N THR A 233 7.52 8.61 7.09
CA THR A 233 6.23 9.29 7.35
C THR A 233 6.26 9.94 8.73
N ILE A 234 6.74 9.22 9.74
CA ILE A 234 6.88 9.75 11.10
C ILE A 234 7.93 10.86 11.14
N ARG A 235 9.06 10.70 10.44
CA ARG A 235 10.07 11.77 10.32
C ARG A 235 9.52 13.02 9.64
N GLY A 236 8.72 12.85 8.59
CA GLY A 236 8.02 13.95 7.93
C GLY A 236 7.04 14.66 8.87
N LEU A 237 6.26 13.89 9.62
CA LEU A 237 5.32 14.44 10.61
C LEU A 237 6.03 15.18 11.75
N HIS A 238 7.19 14.67 12.22
CA HIS A 238 8.01 15.36 13.21
C HIS A 238 8.45 16.76 12.71
N ALA A 239 8.98 16.82 11.50
CA ALA A 239 9.34 18.10 10.90
C ALA A 239 8.11 19.02 10.73
N GLU A 240 6.98 18.47 10.28
CA GLU A 240 5.74 19.21 10.10
C GLU A 240 5.22 19.83 11.39
N LEU A 241 5.16 19.06 12.48
CA LEU A 241 4.70 19.55 13.77
C LEU A 241 5.58 20.70 14.26
N LEU A 242 6.89 20.53 14.24
CA LEU A 242 7.81 21.55 14.71
C LEU A 242 7.77 22.82 13.84
N LEU A 243 7.80 22.68 12.51
CA LEU A 243 7.91 23.81 11.59
C LEU A 243 6.58 24.56 11.38
N HIS A 244 5.49 23.81 11.20
CA HIS A 244 4.24 24.38 10.68
C HIS A 244 3.12 24.44 11.72
N LYS A 245 3.15 23.65 12.80
CA LYS A 245 2.11 23.66 13.84
C LYS A 245 2.58 24.37 15.11
N ILE A 246 3.73 23.96 15.66
CA ILE A 246 4.31 24.54 16.89
C ILE A 246 5.10 25.81 16.57
N ARG A 247 5.69 25.89 15.37
CA ARG A 247 6.54 27.00 14.89
C ARG A 247 7.84 27.17 15.68
N ASP A 248 8.38 26.09 16.21
CA ASP A 248 9.76 26.06 16.70
C ASP A 248 10.73 25.92 15.50
N MET A 249 11.06 27.04 14.88
CA MET A 249 11.95 27.08 13.72
C MET A 249 13.34 26.50 14.02
N ARG A 250 13.84 26.66 15.25
CA ARG A 250 15.15 26.17 15.60
C ARG A 250 15.20 24.63 15.61
N ALA A 251 14.30 24.01 16.34
CA ALA A 251 14.19 22.56 16.39
C ALA A 251 13.76 21.97 15.05
N GLY A 252 12.75 22.58 14.41
CA GLY A 252 12.20 22.11 13.14
C GLY A 252 13.21 22.13 11.99
N LEU A 253 14.01 23.19 11.87
CA LEU A 253 15.09 23.26 10.86
C LEU A 253 16.19 22.23 11.14
N ALA A 254 16.52 21.96 12.39
CA ALA A 254 17.49 20.92 12.72
C ALA A 254 17.01 19.52 12.28
N VAL A 255 15.74 19.19 12.55
CA VAL A 255 15.09 17.94 12.12
C VAL A 255 15.01 17.87 10.58
N LEU A 256 14.60 18.96 9.93
CA LEU A 256 14.47 19.01 8.48
C LEU A 256 15.83 18.84 7.78
N ARG A 257 16.89 19.50 8.23
CA ARG A 257 18.24 19.31 7.69
C ARG A 257 18.70 17.86 7.76
N GLN A 258 18.37 17.17 8.87
CA GLN A 258 18.69 15.76 8.98
C GLN A 258 17.86 14.91 8.01
N LEU A 259 16.56 15.20 7.89
CA LEU A 259 15.68 14.50 6.95
C LEU A 259 16.16 14.67 5.49
N VAL A 260 16.61 15.87 5.11
CA VAL A 260 17.16 16.16 3.77
C VAL A 260 18.45 15.36 3.53
N ARG A 261 19.39 15.36 4.48
CA ARG A 261 20.62 14.57 4.35
C ARG A 261 20.32 13.08 4.19
N ASP A 262 19.51 12.53 5.10
CA ASP A 262 19.15 11.11 5.06
C ASP A 262 18.45 10.73 3.75
N ALA A 263 17.59 11.60 3.22
CA ALA A 263 16.89 11.39 1.96
C ALA A 263 17.84 11.31 0.74
N ILE A 264 18.83 12.21 0.69
CA ILE A 264 19.83 12.24 -0.37
C ILE A 264 20.79 11.06 -0.25
N ASP A 265 21.29 10.76 0.95
CA ASP A 265 22.20 9.65 1.21
C ASP A 265 21.58 8.29 0.87
N LYS A 266 20.29 8.11 1.22
CA LYS A 266 19.49 6.91 0.86
C LYS A 266 19.13 6.86 -0.64
N LYS A 267 19.34 7.93 -1.39
CA LYS A 267 18.92 8.09 -2.81
C LYS A 267 17.44 7.70 -3.01
N SER A 268 16.60 7.98 -2.02
CA SER A 268 15.21 7.57 -2.01
C SER A 268 14.30 8.72 -2.44
N VAL A 269 13.65 8.59 -3.60
CA VAL A 269 12.67 9.57 -4.08
C VAL A 269 11.53 9.77 -3.07
N VAL A 270 11.11 8.72 -2.35
CA VAL A 270 10.06 8.80 -1.32
C VAL A 270 10.51 9.73 -0.18
N TRP A 271 11.73 9.52 0.35
CA TRP A 271 12.28 10.38 1.41
C TRP A 271 12.46 11.81 0.95
N MET A 272 13.00 12.01 -0.26
CA MET A 272 13.17 13.34 -0.85
C MET A 272 11.82 14.05 -1.07
N SER A 273 10.77 13.30 -1.46
CA SER A 273 9.43 13.84 -1.63
C SER A 273 8.82 14.30 -0.30
N VAL A 274 9.01 13.54 0.77
CA VAL A 274 8.57 13.94 2.12
C VAL A 274 9.32 15.20 2.59
N ALA A 275 10.62 15.27 2.36
CA ALA A 275 11.44 16.41 2.76
C ALA A 275 11.08 17.69 1.97
N ILE A 276 10.95 17.61 0.64
CA ILE A 276 10.66 18.81 -0.18
C ILE A 276 9.25 19.37 0.09
N ARG A 277 8.29 18.53 0.47
CA ARG A 277 6.96 18.97 0.88
C ARG A 277 6.98 19.79 2.17
N GLN A 278 7.99 19.65 3.03
CA GLN A 278 8.14 20.53 4.19
C GLN A 278 8.60 21.95 3.78
N LEU A 279 9.11 22.13 2.57
CA LEU A 279 9.66 23.37 2.06
C LEU A 279 8.78 24.06 1.02
N PHE A 280 8.02 23.30 0.22
CA PHE A 280 7.31 23.81 -0.96
C PHE A 280 5.89 23.24 -1.14
N ASP A 281 5.24 22.82 -0.07
CA ASP A 281 3.82 22.44 -0.11
C ASP A 281 2.97 23.73 -0.18
N PRO A 282 2.08 23.87 -1.20
CA PRO A 282 1.23 25.06 -1.32
C PRO A 282 0.34 25.34 -0.11
N ALA A 283 -0.03 24.31 0.65
CA ALA A 283 -0.91 24.43 1.81
C ALA A 283 -0.18 24.91 3.09
N LYS A 284 1.13 25.15 3.04
CA LYS A 284 1.94 25.49 4.21
C LYS A 284 2.37 26.95 4.21
N ASP A 285 2.41 27.54 5.40
CA ASP A 285 2.96 28.88 5.63
C ASP A 285 4.47 28.79 5.89
N TYR A 286 5.24 29.55 5.11
CA TYR A 286 6.70 29.63 5.17
C TYR A 286 7.19 30.95 5.76
N SER A 287 6.29 31.77 6.34
CA SER A 287 6.69 32.98 7.04
C SER A 287 7.57 32.60 8.23
N GLY A 288 8.74 33.18 8.31
CA GLY A 288 9.73 32.84 9.35
C GLY A 288 10.77 31.78 8.96
N PHE A 289 10.66 31.14 7.78
CA PHE A 289 11.75 30.32 7.26
C PHE A 289 12.90 31.19 6.77
N PRO A 290 14.17 30.85 7.08
CA PRO A 290 15.34 31.48 6.46
C PRO A 290 15.32 31.25 4.94
N HIS A 291 15.03 32.30 4.17
CA HIS A 291 14.82 32.19 2.73
C HIS A 291 15.98 31.46 2.00
N ALA A 292 17.21 31.90 2.23
CA ALA A 292 18.39 31.32 1.57
C ALA A 292 18.52 29.80 1.86
N GLU A 293 18.25 29.39 3.09
CA GLU A 293 18.35 27.98 3.49
C GLU A 293 17.23 27.15 2.90
N ARG A 294 15.98 27.67 2.93
CA ARG A 294 14.81 27.01 2.32
C ARG A 294 15.08 26.71 0.84
N PHE A 295 15.58 27.69 0.10
CA PHE A 295 15.83 27.54 -1.33
C PHE A 295 17.07 26.71 -1.65
N ALA A 296 18.09 26.71 -0.80
CA ALA A 296 19.25 25.82 -0.96
C ALA A 296 18.84 24.34 -0.83
N MET A 297 18.13 23.99 0.25
CA MET A 297 17.60 22.63 0.42
C MET A 297 16.63 22.25 -0.70
N GLY A 298 15.78 23.18 -1.14
CA GLY A 298 14.84 22.97 -2.25
C GLY A 298 15.53 22.67 -3.57
N ARG A 299 16.62 23.38 -3.87
CA ARG A 299 17.46 23.12 -5.05
C ARG A 299 18.06 21.73 -5.01
N ASP A 300 18.73 21.40 -3.91
CA ASP A 300 19.43 20.13 -3.76
C ASP A 300 18.45 18.94 -3.88
N LEU A 301 17.29 19.03 -3.21
CA LEU A 301 16.24 18.00 -3.33
C LEU A 301 15.64 17.91 -4.73
N SER A 302 15.35 19.04 -5.37
CA SER A 302 14.77 19.08 -6.73
C SER A 302 15.70 18.45 -7.75
N GLU A 303 17.00 18.78 -7.70
CA GLU A 303 18.02 18.18 -8.57
C GLU A 303 18.13 16.68 -8.39
N HIS A 304 18.17 16.18 -7.15
CA HIS A 304 18.24 14.75 -6.87
C HIS A 304 16.96 14.01 -7.24
N ILE A 305 15.78 14.59 -7.00
CA ILE A 305 14.49 14.01 -7.40
C ILE A 305 14.42 13.86 -8.92
N LEU A 306 14.76 14.91 -9.66
CA LEU A 306 14.69 14.88 -11.12
C LEU A 306 15.77 14.00 -11.76
N ALA A 307 16.94 13.87 -11.13
CA ALA A 307 17.97 12.94 -11.57
C ALA A 307 17.55 11.47 -11.35
N ALA A 308 16.95 11.16 -10.20
CA ALA A 308 16.48 9.81 -9.89
C ALA A 308 15.16 9.44 -10.57
N ASN A 309 14.36 10.43 -10.96
CA ASN A 309 13.03 10.28 -11.54
C ASN A 309 12.81 11.38 -12.61
N PRO A 310 13.40 11.23 -13.81
CA PRO A 310 13.26 12.20 -14.86
C PRO A 310 11.82 12.22 -15.43
N PRO A 311 11.28 13.40 -15.81
CA PRO A 311 9.91 13.55 -16.32
C PRO A 311 9.61 12.70 -17.57
N GLN A 312 10.61 12.34 -18.34
CA GLN A 312 10.50 11.54 -19.57
C GLN A 312 10.57 10.03 -19.30
N GLY A 313 10.74 9.61 -18.03
CA GLY A 313 10.82 8.20 -17.64
C GLY A 313 9.48 7.47 -17.73
N SER A 314 9.53 6.15 -17.87
CA SER A 314 8.35 5.29 -18.00
C SER A 314 7.67 4.91 -16.67
N GLU A 315 8.24 5.26 -15.54
CA GLU A 315 7.75 4.86 -14.21
C GLU A 315 6.86 5.91 -13.53
N GLY A 316 5.53 5.75 -13.66
CA GLY A 316 4.55 6.73 -13.19
C GLY A 316 4.40 6.91 -11.69
N ALA A 317 4.82 5.96 -10.85
CA ALA A 317 4.56 5.98 -9.40
C ALA A 317 5.29 7.09 -8.62
N LYS A 318 6.26 7.76 -9.23
CA LYS A 318 7.12 8.76 -8.57
C LYS A 318 6.72 10.22 -8.83
N PHE A 319 5.67 10.45 -9.61
CA PHE A 319 5.20 11.81 -9.98
C PHE A 319 4.70 12.64 -8.79
N LEU A 320 4.34 12.02 -7.67
CA LEU A 320 3.84 12.70 -6.46
C LEU A 320 4.81 13.75 -5.90
N SER A 321 6.09 13.67 -6.22
CA SER A 321 7.08 14.67 -5.84
C SER A 321 7.06 15.94 -6.72
N TYR A 322 6.49 15.86 -7.93
CA TYR A 322 6.58 16.95 -8.90
C TYR A 322 5.83 18.21 -8.51
N GLY A 323 4.73 18.11 -7.73
CA GLY A 323 4.02 19.28 -7.26
C GLY A 323 4.89 20.23 -6.41
N ALA A 324 5.63 19.69 -5.45
CA ALA A 324 6.54 20.49 -4.61
C ALA A 324 7.78 20.96 -5.38
N VAL A 325 8.32 20.13 -6.29
CA VAL A 325 9.43 20.51 -7.18
C VAL A 325 8.99 21.64 -8.14
N ALA A 326 7.80 21.54 -8.71
CA ALA A 326 7.23 22.59 -9.56
C ALA A 326 7.09 23.92 -8.80
N ARG A 327 6.62 23.85 -7.54
CA ARG A 327 6.51 25.02 -6.68
C ARG A 327 7.88 25.67 -6.43
N TYR A 328 8.93 24.87 -6.18
CA TYR A 328 10.29 25.37 -6.06
C TYR A 328 10.73 26.13 -7.33
N TYR A 329 10.54 25.55 -8.52
CA TYR A 329 10.89 26.22 -9.79
C TYR A 329 10.09 27.49 -10.05
N TYR A 330 8.80 27.48 -9.70
CA TYR A 330 7.97 28.67 -9.82
C TYR A 330 8.47 29.81 -8.93
N GLU A 331 8.75 29.53 -7.65
CA GLU A 331 9.24 30.53 -6.69
C GLU A 331 10.69 31.01 -7.01
N THR A 332 11.46 30.24 -7.76
CA THR A 332 12.78 30.65 -8.28
C THR A 332 12.72 31.33 -9.63
N GLY A 333 11.54 31.59 -10.19
CA GLY A 333 11.33 32.29 -11.46
C GLY A 333 11.39 31.39 -12.71
N ASN A 334 11.62 30.09 -12.58
CA ASN A 334 11.60 29.16 -13.71
C ASN A 334 10.18 28.62 -13.95
N ARG A 335 9.34 29.48 -14.48
CA ARG A 335 7.91 29.24 -14.68
C ARG A 335 7.64 28.11 -15.68
N ASP A 336 8.36 28.07 -16.78
CA ASP A 336 8.17 27.05 -17.82
C ASP A 336 8.43 25.65 -17.29
N ARG A 337 9.48 25.49 -16.49
CA ARG A 337 9.80 24.23 -15.84
C ARG A 337 8.74 23.81 -14.81
N ALA A 338 8.20 24.78 -14.07
CA ALA A 338 7.11 24.51 -13.13
C ALA A 338 5.85 24.00 -13.83
N ILE A 339 5.46 24.62 -14.96
CA ILE A 339 4.32 24.20 -15.79
C ILE A 339 4.55 22.79 -16.34
N GLU A 340 5.71 22.53 -16.95
CA GLU A 340 6.05 21.20 -17.49
C GLU A 340 5.89 20.09 -16.43
N LEU A 341 6.39 20.29 -15.22
CA LEU A 341 6.33 19.28 -14.17
C LEU A 341 4.91 18.99 -13.70
N VAL A 342 4.05 20.03 -13.63
CA VAL A 342 2.64 19.84 -13.28
C VAL A 342 1.87 19.12 -14.40
N GLU A 343 2.14 19.44 -15.65
CA GLU A 343 1.52 18.75 -16.81
C GLU A 343 1.91 17.26 -16.86
N VAL A 344 3.18 16.95 -16.58
CA VAL A 344 3.64 15.56 -16.45
C VAL A 344 2.92 14.86 -15.30
N ALA A 345 2.80 15.51 -14.13
CA ALA A 345 2.09 14.94 -12.99
C ALA A 345 0.62 14.64 -13.33
N LEU A 346 -0.09 15.56 -14.00
CA LEU A 346 -1.46 15.37 -14.43
C LEU A 346 -1.62 14.19 -15.39
N LYS A 347 -0.73 14.07 -16.39
CA LYS A 347 -0.72 12.95 -17.34
C LYS A 347 -0.58 11.59 -16.63
N TRP A 348 0.26 11.51 -15.61
CA TRP A 348 0.46 10.27 -14.86
C TRP A 348 -0.66 10.00 -13.85
N LEU A 349 -1.27 11.04 -13.28
CA LEU A 349 -2.46 10.89 -12.43
C LEU A 349 -3.63 10.26 -13.18
N ASP A 350 -3.81 10.61 -14.44
CA ASP A 350 -4.85 10.00 -15.30
C ASP A 350 -4.61 8.49 -15.51
N ALA A 351 -3.35 8.07 -15.52
CA ALA A 351 -2.95 6.68 -15.71
C ALA A 351 -2.85 5.87 -14.41
N ALA A 352 -2.81 6.52 -13.23
CA ALA A 352 -2.55 5.84 -11.96
C ALA A 352 -3.76 5.07 -11.41
N PRO A 353 -3.57 3.87 -10.85
CA PRO A 353 -4.60 3.17 -10.10
C PRO A 353 -4.72 3.80 -8.70
N ALA A 354 -5.47 4.85 -8.57
CA ALA A 354 -5.77 5.48 -7.27
C ALA A 354 -7.28 5.57 -7.09
N SER A 355 -7.76 5.58 -5.83
CA SER A 355 -9.18 5.81 -5.56
C SER A 355 -9.63 7.14 -6.17
N ASP A 356 -10.83 7.18 -6.73
CA ASP A 356 -11.34 8.36 -7.43
C ASP A 356 -11.40 9.62 -6.54
N VAL A 357 -11.48 9.46 -5.21
CA VAL A 357 -11.47 10.59 -4.26
C VAL A 357 -10.07 11.19 -4.13
N ALA A 358 -9.06 10.37 -3.79
CA ALA A 358 -7.68 10.84 -3.66
C ALA A 358 -7.14 11.39 -4.99
N LYS A 359 -7.56 10.80 -6.12
CA LYS A 359 -7.20 11.22 -7.46
C LYS A 359 -7.82 12.57 -7.81
N ARG A 360 -9.10 12.79 -7.49
CA ARG A 360 -9.78 14.07 -7.72
C ARG A 360 -9.12 15.22 -7.00
N ASP A 361 -8.76 15.04 -5.72
CA ASP A 361 -8.10 16.08 -4.93
C ASP A 361 -6.73 16.44 -5.51
N LEU A 362 -5.93 15.44 -5.87
CA LEU A 362 -4.61 15.66 -6.49
C LEU A 362 -4.72 16.31 -7.87
N VAL A 363 -5.70 15.91 -8.69
CA VAL A 363 -5.96 16.53 -10.00
C VAL A 363 -6.40 17.98 -9.81
N GLN A 364 -7.31 18.25 -8.89
CA GLN A 364 -7.79 19.60 -8.60
C GLN A 364 -6.67 20.51 -8.12
N CYS A 365 -5.86 20.08 -7.16
CA CYS A 365 -4.69 20.83 -6.70
C CYS A 365 -3.68 21.09 -7.83
N SER A 366 -3.44 20.10 -8.68
CA SER A 366 -2.53 20.23 -9.82
C SER A 366 -3.05 21.21 -10.88
N LEU A 367 -4.35 21.17 -11.19
CA LEU A 367 -4.99 22.09 -12.13
C LEU A 367 -4.96 23.53 -11.62
N GLN A 368 -5.16 23.75 -10.32
CA GLN A 368 -5.05 25.07 -9.70
C GLN A 368 -3.63 25.61 -9.70
N ALA A 369 -2.65 24.77 -9.38
CA ALA A 369 -1.24 25.14 -9.48
C ALA A 369 -0.90 25.55 -10.94
N LEU A 370 -1.37 24.76 -11.92
CA LEU A 370 -1.16 25.06 -13.33
C LEU A 370 -1.79 26.38 -13.76
N ALA A 371 -3.04 26.64 -13.35
CA ALA A 371 -3.73 27.91 -13.63
C ALA A 371 -2.99 29.10 -12.99
N SER A 372 -2.54 28.96 -11.74
CA SER A 372 -1.74 29.95 -11.04
C SER A 372 -0.41 30.23 -11.74
N TYR A 373 0.30 29.18 -12.16
CA TYR A 373 1.57 29.34 -12.87
C TYR A 373 1.41 29.96 -14.26
N ARG A 374 0.27 29.81 -14.92
CA ARG A 374 -0.03 30.41 -16.22
C ARG A 374 -0.53 31.87 -16.15
N SER A 375 -1.19 32.26 -15.05
CA SER A 375 -1.99 33.51 -14.98
C SER A 375 -1.31 34.69 -14.31
N GLU A 376 -0.11 34.68 -13.84
CA GLU A 376 0.55 35.76 -13.05
C GLU A 376 -0.20 36.18 -11.75
N LYS A 377 -1.38 35.65 -11.47
CA LYS A 377 -2.15 35.90 -10.24
C LYS A 377 -2.07 34.70 -9.32
N LEU A 378 -1.48 34.88 -8.15
CA LEU A 378 -1.48 33.91 -7.07
C LEU A 378 -2.88 33.81 -6.47
N CYS A 379 -3.61 32.71 -6.73
CA CYS A 379 -4.84 32.35 -6.02
C CYS A 379 -4.51 31.13 -5.14
N TYR A 380 -4.36 31.32 -3.82
CA TYR A 380 -3.84 30.29 -2.94
C TYR A 380 -4.72 29.95 -1.72
N GLU A 381 -5.96 30.47 -1.60
CA GLU A 381 -6.60 30.42 -0.29
C GLU A 381 -7.64 29.29 -0.05
N GLU A 382 -8.10 28.51 -1.02
CA GLU A 382 -9.27 27.66 -0.72
C GLU A 382 -9.20 26.16 -1.02
N CYS A 383 -8.17 25.62 -1.65
CA CYS A 383 -8.26 24.25 -2.18
C CYS A 383 -7.37 23.15 -1.56
N CYS A 384 -6.51 23.47 -0.63
CA CYS A 384 -5.68 22.48 0.07
C CYS A 384 -6.09 22.26 1.54
N SER A 385 -7.25 22.69 1.95
CA SER A 385 -7.85 22.26 3.21
C SER A 385 -8.29 20.82 3.05
N ALA A 386 -7.72 19.92 3.84
CA ALA A 386 -8.21 18.54 3.94
C ALA A 386 -9.72 18.56 4.16
N PRO A 387 -10.49 17.62 3.57
CA PRO A 387 -11.92 17.55 3.80
C PRO A 387 -12.18 17.51 5.29
N GLN A 388 -12.84 18.55 5.81
CA GLN A 388 -13.38 18.51 7.15
C GLN A 388 -14.38 17.36 7.14
N ASN A 389 -14.13 16.34 7.94
CA ASN A 389 -15.08 15.29 8.27
C ASN A 389 -16.32 16.00 8.84
N THR A 390 -17.29 16.35 7.99
CA THR A 390 -18.63 16.70 8.42
C THR A 390 -19.26 15.39 8.87
N ALA A 391 -19.27 15.21 10.20
CA ALA A 391 -20.11 14.20 10.83
C ALA A 391 -21.54 14.35 10.29
N PRO A 392 -22.27 13.28 10.01
CA PRO A 392 -23.64 13.39 9.56
C PRO A 392 -24.46 14.12 10.62
N GLU A 393 -25.10 15.19 10.19
CA GLU A 393 -26.04 15.99 10.97
C GLU A 393 -27.11 15.06 11.57
N LYS A 394 -27.17 14.99 12.90
CA LYS A 394 -28.18 14.20 13.60
C LYS A 394 -29.54 14.75 13.21
N ALA A 395 -30.36 13.94 12.55
CA ALA A 395 -31.78 14.23 12.35
C ALA A 395 -32.45 14.46 13.71
N GLU A 396 -33.02 15.64 13.87
CA GLU A 396 -33.83 15.97 15.02
C GLU A 396 -35.09 15.09 15.06
N PRO A 397 -35.51 14.59 16.24
CA PRO A 397 -36.74 13.81 16.35
C PRO A 397 -37.94 14.73 16.16
N GLY A 398 -38.79 14.39 15.18
CA GLY A 398 -40.01 15.11 14.84
C GLY A 398 -40.95 15.29 16.03
N SER A 399 -41.50 16.50 16.15
CA SER A 399 -42.58 16.87 17.05
C SER A 399 -43.85 16.05 16.75
N PRO A 400 -44.67 15.72 17.78
CA PRO A 400 -45.90 14.97 17.57
C PRO A 400 -46.97 15.87 16.94
N MET A 401 -47.59 15.36 15.87
CA MET A 401 -48.80 15.94 15.30
C MET A 401 -49.95 15.68 16.26
N GLU A 402 -50.57 16.77 16.78
CA GLU A 402 -51.88 16.74 17.42
C GLU A 402 -52.98 16.34 16.42
N ALA A 403 -53.84 15.44 16.88
CA ALA A 403 -55.06 15.06 16.18
C ALA A 403 -56.15 16.09 16.39
N ALA A 404 -56.81 16.46 15.31
CA ALA A 404 -58.18 16.91 15.27
C ALA A 404 -58.88 16.37 14.00
#